data_5ede9ed52f876d6869a29cefaf2c2ddb
#
_entry.id   5ede9ed52f876d6869a29cefaf2c2ddb
#
_cell.length_a   1.000
_cell.length_b   1.000
_cell.length_c   1.000
_cell.angle_alpha   90.00
_cell.angle_beta   90.00
_cell.angle_gamma   90.00
#
_symmetry.space_group_name_H-M   'P 1'
#
loop_
_entity.id
_entity.type
_entity.pdbx_description
1 polymer ?
#
loop_
_entity_poly.entity_id
_entity_poly.type
_entity_poly.pdbx_seq_one_letter_code
_entity_poly.pdbx_strand_id
1 'polypeptide(L)'
;APKPKELETYTTLSGPKYTMPATPGDLFFHIRASNEAVVYECQTQFQRVLAPITTVLDETKGFRYFEGRAIIGFIDGTEAPAVEDAADYALVGDEDPQFINGSYAFAQKWQHDMPVWEHMHTEDQEKDVGREKFSDFELEDADKFKNAHNVASKLEIDGVEQKIVRMNVPYSNPAAGNTGTYFIGYARHWTVTKGMLQNMVDQSDFLLTFSTLLSGQAFFIPSRDLLAQIADDDF
;
A
#
# COMPACT_ATOMS: atom_id res chain seq x y z
N ALA A 1 22.07 -11.14 -13.11
CA ALA A 1 20.71 -11.63 -13.32
C ALA A 1 19.87 -10.53 -13.97
N PRO A 2 18.94 -10.86 -14.85
CA PRO A 2 17.98 -9.89 -15.38
C PRO A 2 17.11 -9.34 -14.26
N LYS A 3 16.59 -8.14 -14.47
CA LYS A 3 15.68 -7.49 -13.51
C LYS A 3 14.48 -6.88 -14.24
N PRO A 4 13.30 -6.76 -13.59
CA PRO A 4 12.15 -6.09 -14.16
C PRO A 4 12.47 -4.67 -14.64
N LYS A 5 11.91 -4.27 -15.77
CA LYS A 5 12.24 -3.00 -16.44
C LYS A 5 12.06 -1.77 -15.56
N GLU A 6 10.97 -1.72 -14.78
CA GLU A 6 10.65 -0.57 -13.93
C GLU A 6 11.14 -0.74 -12.48
N LEU A 7 11.78 -1.88 -12.13
CA LEU A 7 12.29 -2.07 -10.78
C LEU A 7 13.50 -1.17 -10.54
N GLU A 8 13.35 -0.25 -9.63
CA GLU A 8 14.37 0.68 -9.19
C GLU A 8 14.48 0.69 -7.66
N THR A 9 15.57 1.21 -7.14
CA THR A 9 15.68 1.50 -5.71
C THR A 9 14.72 2.65 -5.39
N TYR A 10 13.75 2.41 -4.51
CA TYR A 10 12.85 3.44 -4.06
C TYR A 10 13.64 4.53 -3.33
N THR A 11 13.33 5.77 -3.62
CA THR A 11 13.93 6.95 -2.99
C THR A 11 12.87 7.78 -2.30
N THR A 12 13.26 8.51 -1.26
CA THR A 12 12.36 9.42 -0.54
C THR A 12 11.69 10.39 -1.51
N LEU A 13 10.36 10.43 -1.47
CA LEU A 13 9.56 11.41 -2.21
C LEU A 13 9.33 12.64 -1.33
N SER A 14 9.49 13.82 -1.89
CA SER A 14 9.34 15.08 -1.17
C SER A 14 8.40 16.00 -1.93
N GLY A 15 7.46 16.59 -1.21
CA GLY A 15 6.58 17.65 -1.66
C GLY A 15 6.83 18.94 -0.89
N PRO A 16 5.97 19.96 -1.09
CA PRO A 16 6.14 21.27 -0.44
C PRO A 16 6.09 21.22 1.09
N LYS A 17 5.39 20.25 1.66
CA LYS A 17 5.11 20.20 3.11
C LYS A 17 5.47 18.85 3.74
N TYR A 18 5.31 17.75 3.01
CA TYR A 18 5.47 16.40 3.52
C TYR A 18 6.47 15.59 2.72
N THR A 19 7.01 14.55 3.35
CA THR A 19 7.90 13.58 2.72
C THR A 19 7.43 12.16 3.00
N MET A 20 7.66 11.26 2.04
CA MET A 20 7.47 9.82 2.18
C MET A 20 8.85 9.16 2.20
N PRO A 21 9.30 8.62 3.33
CA PRO A 21 10.65 8.09 3.47
C PRO A 21 10.85 6.83 2.64
N ALA A 22 12.04 6.65 2.12
CA ALA A 22 12.53 5.36 1.67
C ALA A 22 13.25 4.67 2.84
N THR A 23 12.91 3.40 3.07
CA THR A 23 13.55 2.58 4.09
C THR A 23 14.17 1.33 3.49
N PRO A 24 15.24 0.77 4.08
CA PRO A 24 15.88 -0.43 3.54
C PRO A 24 15.00 -1.66 3.64
N GLY A 25 15.22 -2.62 2.75
CA GLY A 25 14.57 -3.93 2.75
C GLY A 25 14.83 -4.65 1.44
N ASP A 26 15.32 -5.89 1.52
CA ASP A 26 15.62 -6.72 0.35
C ASP A 26 14.56 -7.78 0.10
N LEU A 27 13.88 -8.24 1.17
CA LEU A 27 12.82 -9.23 1.12
C LEU A 27 11.59 -8.73 1.85
N PHE A 28 10.42 -8.97 1.25
CA PHE A 28 9.12 -8.64 1.83
C PHE A 28 8.20 -9.87 1.78
N PHE A 29 7.56 -10.18 2.90
CA PHE A 29 6.62 -11.28 3.01
C PHE A 29 5.26 -10.75 3.46
N HIS A 30 4.25 -10.85 2.58
CA HIS A 30 2.86 -10.59 2.93
C HIS A 30 2.15 -11.93 3.20
N ILE A 31 2.02 -12.29 4.47
CA ILE A 31 1.42 -13.55 4.90
C ILE A 31 0.00 -13.30 5.38
N ARG A 32 -0.98 -14.01 4.81
CA ARG A 32 -2.41 -13.89 5.13
C ARG A 32 -3.03 -15.26 5.37
N ALA A 33 -3.83 -15.36 6.41
CA ALA A 33 -4.69 -16.51 6.64
C ALA A 33 -5.92 -16.10 7.47
N SER A 34 -6.94 -16.96 7.50
CA SER A 34 -8.13 -16.80 8.37
C SER A 34 -7.84 -17.12 9.83
N ASN A 35 -6.67 -17.71 10.13
CA ASN A 35 -6.27 -18.12 11.46
C ASN A 35 -4.86 -17.63 11.75
N GLU A 36 -4.69 -16.92 12.86
CA GLU A 36 -3.40 -16.35 13.27
C GLU A 36 -2.34 -17.44 13.52
N ALA A 37 -2.72 -18.62 14.00
CA ALA A 37 -1.78 -19.72 14.19
C ALA A 37 -1.14 -20.19 12.87
N VAL A 38 -1.89 -20.14 11.76
CA VAL A 38 -1.35 -20.45 10.43
C VAL A 38 -0.36 -19.38 9.97
N VAL A 39 -0.67 -18.10 10.24
CA VAL A 39 0.27 -16.99 9.95
C VAL A 39 1.57 -17.17 10.73
N TYR A 40 1.47 -17.44 12.03
CA TYR A 40 2.60 -17.68 12.91
C TYR A 40 3.47 -18.84 12.41
N GLU A 41 2.83 -19.98 12.11
CA GLU A 41 3.56 -21.17 11.66
C GLU A 41 4.28 -20.93 10.32
N CYS A 42 3.61 -20.29 9.37
CA CYS A 42 4.21 -19.92 8.09
C CYS A 42 5.42 -18.99 8.28
N GLN A 43 5.28 -17.96 9.10
CA GLN A 43 6.36 -17.03 9.44
C GLN A 43 7.53 -17.75 10.09
N THR A 44 7.27 -18.64 11.04
CA THR A 44 8.31 -19.41 11.74
C THR A 44 9.10 -20.29 10.78
N GLN A 45 8.44 -20.91 9.80
CA GLN A 45 9.10 -21.74 8.81
C GLN A 45 9.99 -20.90 7.89
N PHE A 46 9.55 -19.75 7.41
CA PHE A 46 10.40 -18.83 6.66
C PHE A 46 11.61 -18.39 7.47
N GLN A 47 11.42 -18.02 8.73
CA GLN A 47 12.52 -17.60 9.59
C GLN A 47 13.57 -18.69 9.80
N ARG A 48 13.18 -19.96 9.97
CA ARG A 48 14.14 -21.07 10.12
C ARG A 48 15.09 -21.17 8.94
N VAL A 49 14.60 -20.91 7.73
CA VAL A 49 15.42 -20.99 6.51
C VAL A 49 16.23 -19.72 6.31
N LEU A 50 15.67 -18.56 6.58
CA LEU A 50 16.28 -17.27 6.24
C LEU A 50 17.16 -16.68 7.34
N ALA A 51 16.95 -17.02 8.61
CA ALA A 51 17.71 -16.45 9.73
C ALA A 51 19.26 -16.54 9.59
N PRO A 52 19.85 -17.57 8.98
CA PRO A 52 21.29 -17.60 8.79
C PRO A 52 21.84 -16.55 7.82
N ILE A 53 21.02 -16.00 6.93
CA ILE A 53 21.44 -15.10 5.84
C ILE A 53 20.69 -13.76 5.82
N THR A 54 19.72 -13.55 6.72
CA THR A 54 18.92 -12.32 6.78
C THR A 54 18.78 -11.79 8.20
N THR A 55 18.42 -10.51 8.30
CA THR A 55 17.98 -9.86 9.55
C THR A 55 16.61 -9.29 9.35
N VAL A 56 15.69 -9.53 10.30
CA VAL A 56 14.36 -8.91 10.28
C VAL A 56 14.50 -7.43 10.62
N LEU A 57 14.04 -6.56 9.71
CA LEU A 57 14.05 -5.11 9.87
C LEU A 57 12.74 -4.60 10.49
N ASP A 58 11.61 -5.15 10.08
CA ASP A 58 10.29 -4.84 10.64
C ASP A 58 9.39 -6.07 10.58
N GLU A 59 8.53 -6.19 11.56
CA GLU A 59 7.43 -7.14 11.61
C GLU A 59 6.17 -6.39 12.05
N THR A 60 5.13 -6.46 11.24
CA THR A 60 3.86 -5.83 11.57
C THR A 60 2.74 -6.85 11.50
N LYS A 61 2.04 -7.05 12.62
CA LYS A 61 0.82 -7.85 12.68
C LYS A 61 -0.39 -6.96 12.49
N GLY A 62 -1.14 -7.23 11.45
CA GLY A 62 -2.39 -6.55 11.16
C GLY A 62 -3.59 -7.42 11.44
N PHE A 63 -4.76 -6.80 11.41
CA PHE A 63 -6.04 -7.46 11.62
C PHE A 63 -7.11 -6.88 10.69
N ARG A 64 -8.22 -7.62 10.52
CA ARG A 64 -9.39 -7.09 9.84
C ARG A 64 -10.22 -6.27 10.82
N TYR A 65 -10.34 -4.98 10.57
CA TYR A 65 -11.25 -4.11 11.32
C TYR A 65 -12.69 -4.25 10.80
N PHE A 66 -13.68 -3.83 11.58
CA PHE A 66 -15.13 -4.03 11.33
C PHE A 66 -15.52 -3.91 9.86
N GLU A 67 -16.19 -4.94 9.33
CA GLU A 67 -16.67 -5.08 7.94
C GLU A 67 -15.62 -4.79 6.86
N GLY A 68 -14.32 -4.70 7.23
CA GLY A 68 -13.23 -4.34 6.32
C GLY A 68 -12.99 -2.84 6.20
N ARG A 69 -13.39 -2.06 7.21
CA ARG A 69 -13.07 -0.63 7.28
C ARG A 69 -11.59 -0.39 7.57
N ALA A 70 -11.09 0.75 7.13
CA ALA A 70 -9.83 1.30 7.62
C ALA A 70 -9.94 1.62 9.12
N ILE A 71 -8.82 1.65 9.85
CA ILE A 71 -8.80 1.95 11.30
C ILE A 71 -9.38 3.34 11.61
N ILE A 72 -9.35 4.26 10.67
CA ILE A 72 -9.96 5.60 10.76
C ILE A 72 -11.49 5.60 10.55
N GLY A 73 -12.09 4.44 10.32
CA GLY A 73 -13.53 4.20 10.30
C GLY A 73 -14.22 4.27 8.94
N PHE A 74 -13.52 4.61 7.87
CA PHE A 74 -14.06 4.64 6.49
C PHE A 74 -14.05 3.26 5.86
N ILE A 75 -14.95 3.02 4.90
CA ILE A 75 -14.94 1.80 4.08
C ILE A 75 -13.66 1.79 3.25
N ASP A 76 -12.95 0.66 3.27
CA ASP A 76 -11.69 0.51 2.54
C ASP A 76 -11.90 -0.22 1.21
N GLY A 77 -11.07 0.13 0.23
CA GLY A 77 -11.05 -0.55 -1.06
C GLY A 77 -12.04 -0.05 -2.10
N THR A 78 -12.73 1.05 -1.86
CA THR A 78 -13.74 1.63 -2.77
C THR A 78 -13.19 1.97 -4.15
N GLU A 79 -11.96 2.48 -4.22
CA GLU A 79 -11.29 2.83 -5.48
C GLU A 79 -10.46 1.65 -6.07
N ALA A 80 -10.57 0.46 -5.48
CA ALA A 80 -9.91 -0.71 -6.05
C ALA A 80 -10.56 -1.10 -7.39
N PRO A 81 -9.79 -1.60 -8.36
CA PRO A 81 -10.39 -2.13 -9.60
C PRO A 81 -11.33 -3.29 -9.29
N ALA A 82 -12.31 -3.50 -10.16
CA ALA A 82 -13.18 -4.67 -10.08
C ALA A 82 -12.34 -5.96 -10.12
N VAL A 83 -12.85 -7.02 -9.50
CA VAL A 83 -12.09 -8.29 -9.38
C VAL A 83 -11.72 -8.86 -10.75
N GLU A 84 -12.61 -8.73 -11.73
CA GLU A 84 -12.41 -9.14 -13.12
C GLU A 84 -11.28 -8.38 -13.82
N ASP A 85 -11.07 -7.12 -13.47
CA ASP A 85 -10.07 -6.23 -14.08
C ASP A 85 -8.75 -6.18 -13.27
N ALA A 86 -8.73 -6.76 -12.08
CA ALA A 86 -7.61 -6.63 -11.14
C ALA A 86 -6.28 -7.12 -11.74
N ALA A 87 -6.31 -8.15 -12.58
CA ALA A 87 -5.12 -8.68 -13.24
C ALA A 87 -4.48 -7.65 -14.20
N ASP A 88 -5.29 -6.88 -14.93
CA ASP A 88 -4.80 -5.88 -15.89
C ASP A 88 -4.08 -4.73 -15.22
N TYR A 89 -4.47 -4.40 -13.99
CA TYR A 89 -3.84 -3.34 -13.19
C TYR A 89 -2.67 -3.81 -12.32
N ALA A 90 -2.62 -5.09 -11.97
CA ALA A 90 -1.63 -5.61 -11.03
C ALA A 90 -0.51 -6.42 -11.67
N LEU A 91 -0.77 -7.11 -12.80
CA LEU A 91 0.18 -8.07 -13.35
C LEU A 91 0.90 -7.52 -14.58
N VAL A 92 2.22 -7.68 -14.58
CA VAL A 92 3.08 -7.39 -15.73
C VAL A 92 2.68 -8.24 -16.92
N GLY A 93 2.54 -7.62 -18.08
CA GLY A 93 2.16 -8.25 -19.34
C GLY A 93 3.32 -8.36 -20.34
N ASP A 94 2.97 -8.28 -21.63
CA ASP A 94 3.92 -8.42 -22.75
C ASP A 94 4.95 -7.28 -22.82
N GLU A 95 4.76 -6.19 -22.11
CA GLU A 95 5.73 -5.09 -22.00
C GLU A 95 7.05 -5.52 -21.36
N ASP A 96 7.01 -6.58 -20.51
CA ASP A 96 8.20 -7.18 -19.92
C ASP A 96 8.09 -8.72 -19.91
N PRO A 97 8.30 -9.38 -21.07
CA PRO A 97 7.97 -10.81 -21.26
C PRO A 97 8.70 -11.77 -20.32
N GLN A 98 9.88 -11.37 -19.83
CA GLN A 98 10.67 -12.18 -18.90
C GLN A 98 10.08 -12.20 -17.49
N PHE A 99 9.27 -11.21 -17.17
CA PHE A 99 8.66 -11.01 -15.85
C PHE A 99 7.13 -11.07 -15.90
N ILE A 100 6.57 -11.63 -16.94
CA ILE A 100 5.12 -11.74 -17.15
C ILE A 100 4.42 -12.38 -15.95
N ASN A 101 3.23 -11.89 -15.62
CA ASN A 101 2.45 -12.29 -14.43
C ASN A 101 3.12 -12.01 -13.08
N GLY A 102 4.27 -11.34 -13.06
CA GLY A 102 4.79 -10.73 -11.85
C GLY A 102 4.07 -9.42 -11.52
N SER A 103 4.44 -8.77 -10.42
CA SER A 103 3.82 -7.51 -9.98
C SER A 103 4.83 -6.63 -9.27
N TYR A 104 4.74 -5.32 -9.48
CA TYR A 104 5.45 -4.35 -8.65
C TYR A 104 4.67 -4.15 -7.37
N ALA A 105 5.31 -4.40 -6.22
CA ALA A 105 4.71 -4.23 -4.92
C ALA A 105 5.31 -3.03 -4.19
N PHE A 106 4.47 -2.28 -3.50
CA PHE A 106 4.89 -1.18 -2.64
C PHE A 106 4.29 -1.35 -1.25
N ALA A 107 5.11 -1.22 -0.22
CA ALA A 107 4.72 -1.37 1.16
C ALA A 107 5.06 -0.12 1.97
N GLN A 108 4.08 0.39 2.71
CA GLN A 108 4.23 1.54 3.61
C GLN A 108 3.58 1.29 4.95
N LYS A 109 4.27 1.68 6.02
CA LYS A 109 3.70 1.70 7.38
C LYS A 109 3.35 3.13 7.78
N TRP A 110 2.07 3.35 8.05
CA TRP A 110 1.50 4.63 8.46
C TRP A 110 1.14 4.59 9.93
N GLN A 111 1.58 5.53 10.72
CA GLN A 111 1.12 5.74 12.08
C GLN A 111 0.16 6.93 12.11
N HIS A 112 -1.03 6.73 12.66
CA HIS A 112 -2.05 7.76 12.77
C HIS A 112 -2.05 8.39 14.17
N ASP A 113 -2.17 9.71 14.23
CA ASP A 113 -2.49 10.43 15.45
C ASP A 113 -4.00 10.30 15.71
N MET A 114 -4.38 9.18 16.32
CA MET A 114 -5.79 8.87 16.59
C MET A 114 -6.46 9.91 17.47
N PRO A 115 -5.84 10.46 18.53
CA PRO A 115 -6.40 11.58 19.26
C PRO A 115 -6.76 12.78 18.39
N VAL A 116 -5.90 13.19 17.46
CA VAL A 116 -6.20 14.28 16.52
C VAL A 116 -7.39 13.89 15.62
N TRP A 117 -7.35 12.69 15.03
CA TRP A 117 -8.41 12.20 14.16
C TRP A 117 -9.78 12.12 14.87
N GLU A 118 -9.82 11.58 16.08
CA GLU A 118 -11.06 11.38 16.83
C GLU A 118 -11.67 12.68 17.36
N HIS A 119 -10.87 13.78 17.48
CA HIS A 119 -11.37 15.10 17.85
C HIS A 119 -11.95 15.87 16.68
N MET A 120 -11.72 15.44 15.44
CA MET A 120 -12.30 16.06 14.25
C MET A 120 -13.79 15.73 14.16
N HIS A 121 -14.61 16.72 13.73
CA HIS A 121 -16.00 16.45 13.40
C HIS A 121 -16.11 15.49 12.21
N THR A 122 -17.17 14.67 12.19
CA THR A 122 -17.37 13.68 11.11
C THR A 122 -17.39 14.33 9.74
N GLU A 123 -18.02 15.48 9.62
CA GLU A 123 -18.13 16.25 8.36
C GLU A 123 -16.75 16.71 7.85
N ASP A 124 -15.82 17.02 8.76
CA ASP A 124 -14.46 17.37 8.37
C ASP A 124 -13.65 16.15 8.00
N GLN A 125 -13.82 15.02 8.71
CA GLN A 125 -13.23 13.74 8.33
C GLN A 125 -13.68 13.29 6.93
N GLU A 126 -14.96 13.49 6.60
CA GLU A 126 -15.54 13.17 5.30
C GLU A 126 -14.94 14.03 4.19
N LYS A 127 -14.75 15.33 4.44
CA LYS A 127 -14.08 16.24 3.49
C LYS A 127 -12.60 15.88 3.28
N ASP A 128 -11.92 15.36 4.32
CA ASP A 128 -10.52 14.92 4.26
C ASP A 128 -10.34 13.70 3.39
N VAL A 129 -11.26 12.74 3.54
CA VAL A 129 -11.24 11.49 2.78
C VAL A 129 -11.85 11.67 1.39
N GLY A 130 -12.83 12.58 1.26
CA GLY A 130 -13.60 12.84 0.06
C GLY A 130 -14.84 11.94 -0.10
N ARG A 131 -15.28 11.29 1.00
CA ARG A 131 -16.41 10.36 1.02
C ARG A 131 -17.19 10.46 2.32
N GLU A 132 -18.47 10.11 2.26
CA GLU A 132 -19.28 9.92 3.47
C GLU A 132 -18.78 8.69 4.25
N LYS A 133 -18.65 8.85 5.57
CA LYS A 133 -18.04 7.83 6.44
C LYS A 133 -18.84 6.54 6.54
N PHE A 134 -20.17 6.64 6.51
CA PHE A 134 -21.04 5.48 6.73
C PHE A 134 -21.58 4.88 5.43
N SER A 135 -21.96 5.73 4.47
CA SER A 135 -22.57 5.32 3.20
C SER A 135 -21.54 5.03 2.11
N ASP A 136 -20.32 5.55 2.25
CA ASP A 136 -19.24 5.50 1.25
C ASP A 136 -19.54 6.26 -0.05
N PHE A 137 -20.57 7.08 -0.09
CA PHE A 137 -20.81 7.93 -1.24
C PHE A 137 -19.69 8.97 -1.40
N GLU A 138 -19.19 9.12 -2.61
CA GLU A 138 -18.22 10.16 -2.92
C GLU A 138 -18.87 11.55 -2.81
N LEU A 139 -18.19 12.47 -2.13
CA LEU A 139 -18.63 13.86 -2.04
C LEU A 139 -18.43 14.56 -3.37
N GLU A 140 -19.32 15.52 -3.66
CA GLU A 140 -19.14 16.42 -4.80
C GLU A 140 -17.86 17.25 -4.64
N ASP A 141 -17.23 17.65 -5.74
CA ASP A 141 -15.97 18.39 -5.72
C ASP A 141 -16.03 19.71 -4.95
N ALA A 142 -17.23 20.32 -4.86
CA ALA A 142 -17.44 21.54 -4.10
C ALA A 142 -17.50 21.32 -2.57
N ASP A 143 -17.77 20.09 -2.14
CA ASP A 143 -18.03 19.73 -0.75
C ASP A 143 -16.83 19.06 -0.07
N LYS A 144 -15.78 18.68 -0.82
CA LYS A 144 -14.56 18.10 -0.29
C LYS A 144 -13.38 19.06 -0.33
N PHE A 145 -12.35 18.80 0.46
CA PHE A 145 -11.12 19.60 0.38
C PHE A 145 -10.38 19.34 -0.93
N LYS A 146 -9.73 20.39 -1.45
CA LYS A 146 -8.98 20.29 -2.72
C LYS A 146 -7.86 19.24 -2.71
N ASN A 147 -7.35 18.92 -1.54
CA ASN A 147 -6.34 17.90 -1.27
C ASN A 147 -6.91 16.74 -0.47
N ALA A 148 -8.22 16.47 -0.59
CA ALA A 148 -8.83 15.27 -0.05
C ALA A 148 -8.08 14.01 -0.56
N HIS A 149 -8.03 12.97 0.27
CA HIS A 149 -7.25 11.78 -0.06
C HIS A 149 -7.64 11.15 -1.40
N ASN A 150 -8.95 11.07 -1.67
CA ASN A 150 -9.43 10.51 -2.94
C ASN A 150 -9.10 11.39 -4.16
N VAL A 151 -8.75 12.66 -3.97
CA VAL A 151 -8.27 13.55 -5.04
C VAL A 151 -6.75 13.47 -5.16
N ALA A 152 -6.05 13.65 -4.04
CA ALA A 152 -4.59 13.72 -4.02
C ALA A 152 -3.90 12.40 -4.42
N SER A 153 -4.56 11.26 -4.18
CA SER A 153 -4.04 9.93 -4.55
C SER A 153 -4.34 9.50 -5.98
N LYS A 154 -5.17 10.23 -6.74
CA LYS A 154 -5.47 9.92 -8.15
C LYS A 154 -4.29 10.22 -9.07
N LEU A 155 -4.12 9.39 -10.07
CA LEU A 155 -3.18 9.59 -11.17
C LEU A 155 -3.89 9.39 -12.50
N GLU A 156 -3.79 10.38 -13.38
CA GLU A 156 -4.25 10.27 -14.76
C GLU A 156 -3.04 10.32 -15.71
N ILE A 157 -3.07 9.45 -16.71
CA ILE A 157 -2.08 9.45 -17.80
C ILE A 157 -2.87 9.53 -19.10
N ASP A 158 -2.62 10.56 -19.89
CA ASP A 158 -3.31 10.82 -21.17
C ASP A 158 -4.85 10.86 -21.05
N GLY A 159 -5.36 11.39 -19.92
CA GLY A 159 -6.79 11.48 -19.62
C GLY A 159 -7.43 10.17 -19.17
N VAL A 160 -6.63 9.16 -18.86
CA VAL A 160 -7.11 7.87 -18.34
C VAL A 160 -6.68 7.71 -16.89
N GLU A 161 -7.64 7.53 -16.00
CA GLU A 161 -7.37 7.26 -14.58
C GLU A 161 -6.63 5.92 -14.44
N GLN A 162 -5.52 5.96 -13.73
CA GLN A 162 -4.71 4.79 -13.42
C GLN A 162 -5.17 4.17 -12.10
N LYS A 163 -5.10 2.84 -12.02
CA LYS A 163 -5.47 2.08 -10.82
C LYS A 163 -4.38 1.11 -10.41
N ILE A 164 -4.39 0.72 -9.15
CA ILE A 164 -3.56 -0.36 -8.59
C ILE A 164 -4.45 -1.25 -7.73
N VAL A 165 -4.08 -2.50 -7.58
CA VAL A 165 -4.68 -3.37 -6.56
C VAL A 165 -4.05 -3.02 -5.22
N ARG A 166 -4.85 -2.57 -4.25
CA ARG A 166 -4.34 -2.08 -2.98
C ARG A 166 -5.11 -2.64 -1.79
N MET A 167 -4.45 -2.62 -0.66
CA MET A 167 -4.98 -3.10 0.60
C MET A 167 -4.43 -2.25 1.74
N ASN A 168 -5.30 -1.85 2.64
CA ASN A 168 -4.95 -1.25 3.91
C ASN A 168 -5.17 -2.27 5.03
N VAL A 169 -4.13 -2.57 5.78
CA VAL A 169 -4.21 -3.51 6.90
C VAL A 169 -4.05 -2.74 8.20
N PRO A 170 -5.10 -2.59 9.01
CA PRO A 170 -5.00 -1.99 10.33
C PRO A 170 -4.01 -2.75 11.22
N TYR A 171 -3.19 -2.01 11.95
CA TYR A 171 -2.40 -2.54 13.06
C TYR A 171 -2.55 -1.63 14.28
N SER A 172 -2.49 -2.19 15.48
CA SER A 172 -2.65 -1.37 16.69
C SER A 172 -2.02 -2.00 17.90
N ASN A 173 -1.37 -1.14 18.69
CA ASN A 173 -1.02 -1.35 20.08
C ASN A 173 -1.39 -0.07 20.84
N PRO A 174 -2.66 0.08 21.27
CA PRO A 174 -3.16 1.33 21.87
C PRO A 174 -2.40 1.73 23.12
N ALA A 175 -1.96 0.77 23.95
CA ALA A 175 -1.20 1.05 25.15
C ALA A 175 0.16 1.71 24.90
N ALA A 176 0.73 1.48 23.70
CA ALA A 176 1.97 2.09 23.25
C ALA A 176 1.74 3.34 22.37
N GLY A 177 0.48 3.77 22.18
CA GLY A 177 0.14 4.86 21.26
C GLY A 177 0.47 4.54 19.78
N ASN A 178 0.53 3.27 19.42
CA ASN A 178 1.00 2.82 18.12
C ASN A 178 -0.16 2.20 17.34
N THR A 179 -0.91 3.04 16.64
CA THR A 179 -2.07 2.65 15.82
C THR A 179 -1.92 3.23 14.43
N GLY A 180 -2.23 2.44 13.41
CA GLY A 180 -2.07 2.89 12.03
C GLY A 180 -2.52 1.89 10.98
N THR A 181 -2.01 2.13 9.79
CA THR A 181 -2.32 1.33 8.60
C THR A 181 -1.03 0.84 7.95
N TYR A 182 -0.98 -0.44 7.63
CA TYR A 182 0.03 -0.99 6.74
C TYR A 182 -0.55 -1.05 5.34
N PHE A 183 -0.10 -0.15 4.47
CA PHE A 183 -0.51 -0.08 3.08
C PHE A 183 0.33 -1.04 2.23
N ILE A 184 -0.33 -1.80 1.35
CA ILE A 184 0.31 -2.64 0.36
C ILE A 184 -0.39 -2.40 -0.98
N GLY A 185 0.37 -1.95 -1.99
CA GLY A 185 -0.10 -1.78 -3.36
C GLY A 185 0.57 -2.78 -4.29
N TYR A 186 -0.17 -3.29 -5.26
CA TYR A 186 0.30 -4.16 -6.33
C TYR A 186 -0.05 -3.51 -7.66
N ALA A 187 0.94 -3.33 -8.53
CA ALA A 187 0.77 -2.64 -9.79
C ALA A 187 1.47 -3.36 -10.94
N ARG A 188 0.87 -3.29 -12.13
CA ARG A 188 1.48 -3.68 -13.39
C ARG A 188 2.70 -2.81 -13.72
N HIS A 189 2.59 -1.50 -13.42
CA HIS A 189 3.63 -0.51 -13.65
C HIS A 189 4.03 0.17 -12.34
N TRP A 190 5.32 0.12 -12.00
CA TRP A 190 5.85 0.82 -10.83
C TRP A 190 5.65 2.34 -10.94
N THR A 191 5.79 2.88 -12.15
CA THR A 191 5.59 4.29 -12.43
C THR A 191 4.21 4.80 -12.05
N VAL A 192 3.16 3.96 -12.10
CA VAL A 192 1.79 4.31 -11.66
C VAL A 192 1.77 4.51 -10.14
N THR A 193 2.25 3.53 -9.37
CA THR A 193 2.30 3.65 -7.89
C THR A 193 3.14 4.86 -7.48
N LYS A 194 4.32 5.03 -8.07
CA LYS A 194 5.21 6.16 -7.79
C LYS A 194 4.55 7.51 -8.11
N GLY A 195 3.82 7.61 -9.23
CA GLY A 195 3.08 8.81 -9.61
C GLY A 195 1.97 9.16 -8.62
N MET A 196 1.20 8.18 -8.14
CA MET A 196 0.18 8.37 -7.10
C MET A 196 0.80 8.90 -5.80
N LEU A 197 1.91 8.30 -5.34
CA LEU A 197 2.62 8.74 -4.14
C LEU A 197 3.19 10.15 -4.29
N GLN A 198 3.73 10.49 -5.48
CA GLN A 198 4.23 11.83 -5.76
C GLN A 198 3.10 12.86 -5.73
N ASN A 199 1.92 12.55 -6.31
CA ASN A 199 0.75 13.42 -6.24
C ASN A 199 0.34 13.70 -4.80
N MET A 200 0.34 12.68 -3.92
CA MET A 200 -0.01 12.83 -2.51
C MET A 200 0.90 13.84 -1.79
N VAL A 201 2.22 13.78 -2.02
CA VAL A 201 3.14 14.74 -1.36
C VAL A 201 3.10 16.11 -2.02
N ASP A 202 2.94 16.21 -3.33
CA ASP A 202 2.88 17.46 -4.08
C ASP A 202 1.61 18.27 -3.73
N GLN A 203 0.48 17.59 -3.60
CA GLN A 203 -0.79 18.20 -3.23
C GLN A 203 -0.98 18.33 -1.72
N SER A 204 -0.03 17.80 -0.92
CA SER A 204 -0.13 17.75 0.54
C SER A 204 -1.43 17.06 0.99
N ASP A 205 -1.61 15.82 0.53
CA ASP A 205 -2.74 14.94 0.88
C ASP A 205 -3.12 15.08 2.35
N PHE A 206 -4.42 15.24 2.62
CA PHE A 206 -4.89 15.56 3.95
C PHE A 206 -4.59 14.47 4.99
N LEU A 207 -4.51 13.18 4.59
CA LEU A 207 -4.09 12.10 5.48
C LEU A 207 -2.72 12.36 6.12
N LEU A 208 -1.84 13.11 5.46
CA LEU A 208 -0.51 13.47 5.97
C LEU A 208 -0.55 14.49 7.12
N THR A 209 -1.70 15.09 7.40
CA THR A 209 -1.85 16.05 8.50
C THR A 209 -1.90 15.39 9.87
N PHE A 210 -2.46 14.17 9.95
CA PHE A 210 -2.59 13.39 11.18
C PHE A 210 -1.88 12.02 11.09
N SER A 211 -1.12 11.78 10.02
CA SER A 211 -0.42 10.52 9.83
C SER A 211 1.06 10.74 9.55
N THR A 212 1.90 9.91 10.15
CA THR A 212 3.33 9.86 9.90
C THR A 212 3.70 8.57 9.19
N LEU A 213 4.45 8.68 8.09
CA LEU A 213 4.98 7.52 7.39
C LEU A 213 6.26 7.04 8.07
N LEU A 214 6.25 5.78 8.51
CA LEU A 214 7.37 5.15 9.20
C LEU A 214 8.28 4.38 8.24
N SER A 215 7.74 3.89 7.12
CA SER A 215 8.50 3.16 6.11
C SER A 215 7.94 3.38 4.70
N GLY A 216 8.76 3.08 3.70
CA GLY A 216 8.37 2.99 2.29
C GLY A 216 9.38 2.15 1.52
N GLN A 217 8.90 1.11 0.83
CA GLN A 217 9.74 0.13 0.17
C GLN A 217 9.05 -0.39 -1.10
N ALA A 218 9.83 -0.50 -2.18
CA ALA A 218 9.37 -1.08 -3.44
C ALA A 218 10.02 -2.46 -3.65
N PHE A 219 9.22 -3.41 -4.11
CA PHE A 219 9.63 -4.78 -4.39
C PHE A 219 9.07 -5.24 -5.72
N PHE A 220 9.58 -6.35 -6.22
CA PHE A 220 8.96 -7.10 -7.31
C PHE A 220 8.52 -8.48 -6.79
N ILE A 221 7.28 -8.85 -7.11
CA ILE A 221 6.71 -10.14 -6.79
C ILE A 221 6.82 -11.02 -8.04
N PRO A 222 7.66 -12.05 -8.03
CA PRO A 222 7.78 -12.95 -9.17
C PRO A 222 6.52 -13.79 -9.35
N SER A 223 6.20 -14.15 -10.60
CA SER A 223 5.16 -15.14 -10.88
C SER A 223 5.56 -16.52 -10.35
N ARG A 224 4.60 -17.45 -10.26
CA ARG A 224 4.89 -18.84 -9.88
C ARG A 224 5.85 -19.52 -10.84
N ASP A 225 5.68 -19.26 -12.16
CA ASP A 225 6.55 -19.83 -13.18
C ASP A 225 7.96 -19.31 -13.07
N LEU A 226 8.11 -18.00 -12.81
CA LEU A 226 9.43 -17.39 -12.56
C LEU A 226 10.08 -17.94 -11.28
N LEU A 227 9.31 -18.15 -10.21
CA LEU A 227 9.83 -18.79 -8.99
C LEU A 227 10.32 -20.22 -9.24
N ALA A 228 9.62 -20.98 -10.07
CA ALA A 228 10.04 -22.32 -10.47
C ALA A 228 11.35 -22.28 -11.27
N GLN A 229 11.48 -21.38 -12.23
CA GLN A 229 12.72 -21.20 -13.02
C GLN A 229 13.91 -20.82 -12.11
N ILE A 230 13.68 -19.92 -11.13
CA ILE A 230 14.73 -19.54 -10.16
C ILE A 230 15.14 -20.75 -9.30
N ALA A 231 14.19 -21.58 -8.88
CA ALA A 231 14.46 -22.77 -8.08
C ALA A 231 15.23 -23.85 -8.84
N ASP A 232 15.04 -23.92 -10.15
CA ASP A 232 15.69 -24.90 -11.05
C ASP A 232 17.01 -24.39 -11.65
N ASP A 233 17.49 -23.20 -11.23
CA ASP A 233 18.67 -22.50 -11.81
C ASP A 233 18.56 -22.19 -13.33
N ASP A 234 17.33 -22.13 -13.86
CA ASP A 234 17.05 -21.87 -15.29
C ASP A 234 16.79 -20.36 -15.60
N PHE A 235 17.18 -19.44 -14.70
CA PHE A 235 16.87 -18.01 -14.80
C PHE A 235 18.13 -17.12 -14.93
#